data_e3ce3efc28caf5b1010af5aded049840
#
_entry.id   e3ce3efc28caf5b1010af5aded049840
#
_cell.length_a   1.000
_cell.length_b   1.000
_cell.length_c   1.000
_cell.angle_alpha   90.00
_cell.angle_beta   90.00
_cell.angle_gamma   90.00
#
_symmetry.space_group_name_H-M   'P 1'
#
loop_
_entity.id
_entity.type
_entity.pdbx_description
1 polymer ?
#
loop_
_entity_poly.entity_id
_entity_poly.type
_entity_poly.pdbx_seq_one_letter_code
_entity_poly.pdbx_strand_id
1 'polypeptide(L)'
;MGIAVYNETTHRLEYASRPGQEMPEMVQQCFDRGEYLSAQNLQAIPLMVEAGGEHQCVGVLYLERREGTQQETDHLLFELVARYVSIVVFNAVVKLATKYRDIESAHEETRRASWEDSMLHVQNMVLDNCLSTIKHETIYYPNKIKQIVGRLNAQNLSETEEREAVETMTELIEYYKGIFTILSSCASRQLEEVTFRRTVIPVQELLDAAGNYFKKLMKNRPERIELEIEPMEAKVIGDVNQLRFLLENLIDEVLTVREDGVIRLQARKDNEYIRFLFTDTRREKSVEELNQLFYPNLARMTSGEKGELRGTEYLVCKQIIRDHDEFAGRRGCRINAEPAEGGGFTVYFTIPRR
;
A
#
# COMPACT_ATOMS: atom_id res chain seq x y z
N MET A 1 -42.09 17.03 22.63
CA MET A 1 -41.38 15.75 22.76
C MET A 1 -40.23 15.76 21.79
N GLY A 2 -39.04 15.41 22.27
CA GLY A 2 -37.82 15.33 21.48
C GLY A 2 -36.97 14.13 21.89
N ILE A 3 -36.08 13.74 21.02
CA ILE A 3 -35.16 12.63 21.24
C ILE A 3 -33.73 13.15 21.01
N ALA A 4 -32.86 12.94 21.96
CA ALA A 4 -31.42 13.12 21.83
C ALA A 4 -30.75 11.76 21.83
N VAL A 5 -29.88 11.49 20.86
CA VAL A 5 -29.17 10.21 20.67
C VAL A 5 -27.69 10.45 20.89
N TYR A 6 -27.03 9.53 21.54
CA TYR A 6 -25.59 9.59 21.72
C TYR A 6 -24.87 9.20 20.43
N ASN A 7 -23.98 10.07 19.98
CA ASN A 7 -23.14 9.82 18.80
C ASN A 7 -21.74 9.38 19.27
N GLU A 8 -21.40 8.12 19.02
CA GLU A 8 -20.11 7.54 19.41
C GLU A 8 -18.91 8.20 18.70
N THR A 9 -19.12 8.77 17.52
CA THR A 9 -18.03 9.41 16.74
C THR A 9 -17.68 10.78 17.31
N THR A 10 -18.70 11.56 17.73
CA THR A 10 -18.51 12.92 18.27
C THR A 10 -18.42 12.92 19.80
N HIS A 11 -18.71 11.80 20.45
CA HIS A 11 -18.82 11.64 21.91
C HIS A 11 -19.78 12.66 22.55
N ARG A 12 -20.89 12.98 21.87
CA ARG A 12 -21.89 13.96 22.32
C ARG A 12 -23.30 13.47 22.06
N LEU A 13 -24.24 14.02 22.84
CA LEU A 13 -25.66 13.91 22.54
C LEU A 13 -26.02 14.84 21.38
N GLU A 14 -26.70 14.32 20.39
CA GLU A 14 -27.18 15.06 19.23
C GLU A 14 -28.71 14.95 19.11
N TYR A 15 -29.36 16.02 18.69
CA TYR A 15 -30.81 15.97 18.44
C TYR A 15 -31.13 15.13 17.20
N ALA A 16 -31.92 14.07 17.40
CA ALA A 16 -32.44 13.28 16.29
C ALA A 16 -33.59 14.00 15.56
N SER A 17 -34.35 14.86 16.27
CA SER A 17 -35.55 15.49 15.74
C SER A 17 -35.41 16.96 15.37
N ARG A 18 -34.38 17.67 15.82
CA ARG A 18 -34.17 19.10 15.58
C ARG A 18 -32.68 19.47 15.57
N PRO A 19 -31.96 19.21 14.46
CA PRO A 19 -30.54 19.53 14.39
C PRO A 19 -30.32 21.05 14.50
N GLY A 20 -29.35 21.44 15.34
CA GLY A 20 -28.92 22.84 15.49
C GLY A 20 -29.62 23.64 16.59
N GLN A 21 -30.50 23.05 17.41
CA GLN A 21 -31.09 23.68 18.57
C GLN A 21 -30.25 23.41 19.83
N GLU A 22 -30.12 24.41 20.72
CA GLU A 22 -29.43 24.24 22.02
C GLU A 22 -30.18 23.20 22.87
N MET A 23 -29.45 22.25 23.42
CA MET A 23 -29.98 21.15 24.24
C MET A 23 -30.16 21.67 25.67
N PRO A 24 -31.34 21.44 26.29
CA PRO A 24 -31.53 21.77 27.69
C PRO A 24 -30.52 21.01 28.57
N GLU A 25 -29.90 21.70 29.52
CA GLU A 25 -28.89 21.12 30.42
C GLU A 25 -29.40 19.85 31.15
N MET A 26 -30.69 19.82 31.51
CA MET A 26 -31.30 18.67 32.13
C MET A 26 -31.28 17.40 31.26
N VAL A 27 -31.28 17.51 29.94
CA VAL A 27 -31.20 16.37 29.02
C VAL A 27 -29.80 15.75 29.10
N GLN A 28 -28.76 16.58 29.15
CA GLN A 28 -27.38 16.11 29.35
C GLN A 28 -27.20 15.47 30.71
N GLN A 29 -27.72 16.10 31.79
CA GLN A 29 -27.67 15.54 33.12
C GLN A 29 -28.42 14.20 33.26
N CYS A 30 -29.55 14.03 32.55
CA CYS A 30 -30.28 12.78 32.49
C CYS A 30 -29.46 11.66 31.84
N PHE A 31 -28.74 12.00 30.76
CA PHE A 31 -27.86 11.05 30.08
C PHE A 31 -26.70 10.61 30.99
N ASP A 32 -26.01 11.59 31.58
CA ASP A 32 -24.82 11.34 32.41
C ASP A 32 -25.13 10.54 33.68
N ARG A 33 -26.33 10.71 34.28
CA ARG A 33 -26.77 9.99 35.48
C ARG A 33 -27.47 8.66 35.17
N GLY A 34 -28.01 8.51 33.96
CA GLY A 34 -28.84 7.35 33.62
C GLY A 34 -30.16 7.28 34.38
N GLU A 35 -30.65 8.40 34.94
CA GLU A 35 -31.84 8.47 35.78
C GLU A 35 -32.89 9.42 35.18
N TYR A 36 -34.16 9.12 35.51
CA TYR A 36 -35.29 10.01 35.17
C TYR A 36 -35.16 11.34 35.91
N LEU A 37 -35.24 12.44 35.15
CA LEU A 37 -35.25 13.80 35.71
C LEU A 37 -36.54 14.53 35.32
N SER A 38 -37.13 15.26 36.29
CA SER A 38 -38.32 16.07 36.08
C SER A 38 -38.18 17.43 36.77
N ALA A 39 -38.42 18.51 36.02
CA ALA A 39 -38.48 19.86 36.53
C ALA A 39 -39.66 20.57 35.83
N GLN A 40 -40.31 21.48 36.56
CA GLN A 40 -41.55 22.22 36.23
C GLN A 40 -42.23 21.94 34.88
N ASN A 41 -41.51 22.14 33.73
CA ASN A 41 -42.07 21.98 32.38
C ASN A 41 -41.33 20.96 31.53
N LEU A 42 -40.25 20.34 32.04
CA LEU A 42 -39.42 19.41 31.27
C LEU A 42 -39.31 18.09 32.03
N GLN A 43 -39.53 17.00 31.31
CA GLN A 43 -39.29 15.64 31.80
C GLN A 43 -38.30 14.98 30.84
N ALA A 44 -37.30 14.31 31.38
CA ALA A 44 -36.28 13.59 30.61
C ALA A 44 -36.13 12.17 31.15
N ILE A 45 -36.14 11.19 30.27
CA ILE A 45 -35.99 9.79 30.61
C ILE A 45 -34.86 9.18 29.77
N PRO A 46 -33.89 8.48 30.40
CA PRO A 46 -32.78 7.89 29.65
C PRO A 46 -33.29 6.70 28.83
N LEU A 47 -32.76 6.58 27.63
CA LEU A 47 -33.01 5.43 26.74
C LEU A 47 -32.00 4.34 27.06
N MET A 48 -32.36 3.48 27.99
CA MET A 48 -31.50 2.38 28.47
C MET A 48 -31.70 1.13 27.63
N VAL A 49 -30.61 0.47 27.27
CA VAL A 49 -30.60 -0.84 26.62
C VAL A 49 -29.64 -1.78 27.36
N GLU A 50 -29.92 -3.05 27.32
CA GLU A 50 -29.04 -4.10 27.81
C GLU A 50 -28.24 -4.67 26.64
N ALA A 51 -26.92 -4.47 26.67
CA ALA A 51 -26.01 -4.96 25.65
C ALA A 51 -24.83 -5.66 26.35
N GLY A 52 -24.62 -6.93 26.03
CA GLY A 52 -23.52 -7.71 26.62
C GLY A 52 -23.58 -7.91 28.13
N GLY A 53 -24.74 -7.77 28.76
CA GLY A 53 -24.93 -7.89 30.22
C GLY A 53 -24.72 -6.60 31.01
N GLU A 54 -24.47 -5.48 30.32
CA GLU A 54 -24.37 -4.14 30.91
C GLU A 54 -25.52 -3.25 30.44
N HIS A 55 -25.99 -2.35 31.32
CA HIS A 55 -26.97 -1.33 30.96
C HIS A 55 -26.25 -0.12 30.38
N GLN A 56 -26.53 0.19 29.11
CA GLN A 56 -25.97 1.32 28.40
C GLN A 56 -27.03 2.35 28.05
N CYS A 57 -26.78 3.61 28.34
CA CYS A 57 -27.63 4.72 27.90
C CYS A 57 -27.30 5.11 26.45
N VAL A 58 -28.24 4.95 25.52
CA VAL A 58 -28.05 5.26 24.10
C VAL A 58 -28.64 6.62 23.69
N GLY A 59 -29.30 7.31 24.62
CA GLY A 59 -29.87 8.63 24.39
C GLY A 59 -30.85 9.04 25.48
N VAL A 60 -31.59 10.11 25.23
CA VAL A 60 -32.59 10.66 26.16
C VAL A 60 -33.85 11.00 25.36
N LEU A 61 -34.98 10.55 25.88
CA LEU A 61 -36.30 11.02 25.45
C LEU A 61 -36.75 12.14 26.43
N TYR A 62 -37.18 13.28 25.89
CA TYR A 62 -37.63 14.39 26.73
C TYR A 62 -38.95 14.97 26.23
N LEU A 63 -39.73 15.49 27.20
CA LEU A 63 -41.05 16.06 26.98
C LEU A 63 -41.11 17.45 27.62
N GLU A 64 -41.32 18.49 26.77
CA GLU A 64 -41.69 19.83 27.24
C GLU A 64 -43.21 19.93 27.35
N ARG A 65 -43.70 20.31 28.52
CA ARG A 65 -45.12 20.50 28.81
C ARG A 65 -45.50 21.97 28.71
N ARG A 66 -46.70 22.22 28.18
CA ARG A 66 -47.39 23.50 28.33
C ARG A 66 -48.20 23.42 29.66
N GLU A 67 -48.24 24.53 30.39
CA GLU A 67 -48.88 24.60 31.71
C GLU A 67 -50.32 24.02 31.70
N GLY A 68 -50.63 23.14 32.64
CA GLY A 68 -52.02 22.85 32.98
C GLY A 68 -52.49 21.43 33.25
N THR A 69 -51.74 20.35 33.06
CA THR A 69 -52.24 18.98 33.30
C THR A 69 -51.18 18.04 33.84
N GLN A 70 -51.32 17.63 35.12
CA GLN A 70 -50.60 16.53 35.71
C GLN A 70 -51.56 15.36 35.98
N GLN A 71 -51.29 14.17 35.38
CA GLN A 71 -51.91 12.92 35.75
C GLN A 71 -50.78 11.85 35.91
N GLU A 72 -50.91 11.00 36.96
CA GLU A 72 -49.98 9.89 37.22
C GLU A 72 -49.86 8.89 36.06
N THR A 73 -50.95 8.72 35.30
CA THR A 73 -51.03 7.90 34.07
C THR A 73 -50.04 8.33 33.00
N ASP A 74 -49.66 9.61 32.93
CA ASP A 74 -48.74 10.12 31.93
C ASP A 74 -47.30 9.64 32.12
N HIS A 75 -46.87 9.37 33.37
CA HIS A 75 -45.52 8.87 33.67
C HIS A 75 -45.32 7.45 33.15
N LEU A 76 -46.28 6.55 33.45
CA LEU A 76 -46.24 5.14 32.99
C LEU A 76 -46.24 5.06 31.43
N LEU A 77 -47.05 5.88 30.81
CA LEU A 77 -47.09 5.96 29.35
C LEU A 77 -45.75 6.45 28.78
N PHE A 78 -45.15 7.47 29.43
CA PHE A 78 -43.86 8.04 28.98
C PHE A 78 -42.73 7.05 29.16
N GLU A 79 -42.71 6.27 30.25
CA GLU A 79 -41.75 5.19 30.48
C GLU A 79 -41.89 4.07 29.43
N LEU A 80 -43.12 3.66 29.11
CA LEU A 80 -43.40 2.62 28.13
C LEU A 80 -42.96 3.06 26.73
N VAL A 81 -43.23 4.33 26.34
CA VAL A 81 -42.74 4.94 25.12
C VAL A 81 -41.21 5.00 25.09
N ALA A 82 -40.56 5.38 26.22
CA ALA A 82 -39.10 5.43 26.29
C ALA A 82 -38.47 4.04 26.09
N ARG A 83 -39.02 2.98 26.69
CA ARG A 83 -38.57 1.60 26.46
C ARG A 83 -38.69 1.17 25.00
N TYR A 84 -39.80 1.48 24.37
CA TYR A 84 -39.96 1.18 22.95
C TYR A 84 -38.97 1.96 22.06
N VAL A 85 -38.82 3.25 22.32
CA VAL A 85 -37.90 4.13 21.61
C VAL A 85 -36.44 3.67 21.82
N SER A 86 -36.07 3.23 23.03
CA SER A 86 -34.72 2.67 23.31
C SER A 86 -34.39 1.53 22.38
N ILE A 87 -35.32 0.57 22.20
CA ILE A 87 -35.12 -0.58 21.30
C ILE A 87 -34.98 -0.14 19.84
N VAL A 88 -35.81 0.82 19.41
CA VAL A 88 -35.78 1.32 18.02
C VAL A 88 -34.45 2.06 17.75
N VAL A 89 -34.04 2.94 18.66
CA VAL A 89 -32.77 3.70 18.55
C VAL A 89 -31.57 2.76 18.56
N PHE A 90 -31.51 1.83 19.50
CA PHE A 90 -30.45 0.84 19.57
C PHE A 90 -30.31 0.02 18.28
N ASN A 91 -31.44 -0.53 17.79
CA ASN A 91 -31.43 -1.27 16.53
C ASN A 91 -30.98 -0.43 15.34
N ALA A 92 -31.36 0.85 15.31
CA ALA A 92 -30.91 1.77 14.25
C ALA A 92 -29.39 2.04 14.33
N VAL A 93 -28.88 2.30 15.53
CA VAL A 93 -27.43 2.54 15.76
C VAL A 93 -26.62 1.28 15.43
N VAL A 94 -27.04 0.11 15.91
CA VAL A 94 -26.34 -1.17 15.62
C VAL A 94 -26.35 -1.48 14.12
N LYS A 95 -27.49 -1.29 13.44
CA LYS A 95 -27.57 -1.50 11.97
C LYS A 95 -26.69 -0.54 11.20
N LEU A 96 -26.61 0.72 11.63
CA LEU A 96 -25.72 1.70 11.00
C LEU A 96 -24.25 1.33 11.21
N ALA A 97 -23.87 0.98 12.43
CA ALA A 97 -22.48 0.57 12.75
C ALA A 97 -22.06 -0.68 11.94
N THR A 98 -22.96 -1.69 11.86
CA THR A 98 -22.71 -2.88 11.04
C THR A 98 -22.56 -2.52 9.56
N LYS A 99 -23.44 -1.69 9.02
CA LYS A 99 -23.39 -1.26 7.63
C LYS A 99 -22.13 -0.46 7.30
N TYR A 100 -21.66 0.41 8.21
CA TYR A 100 -20.39 1.13 8.04
C TYR A 100 -19.20 0.17 8.03
N ARG A 101 -19.18 -0.81 8.92
CA ARG A 101 -18.13 -1.84 8.97
C ARG A 101 -18.09 -2.68 7.70
N ASP A 102 -19.26 -3.08 7.18
CA ASP A 102 -19.37 -3.85 5.93
C ASP A 102 -18.88 -3.04 4.73
N ILE A 103 -19.20 -1.75 4.67
CA ILE A 103 -18.74 -0.84 3.61
C ILE A 103 -17.20 -0.66 3.69
N GLU A 104 -16.66 -0.46 4.89
CA GLU A 104 -15.21 -0.31 5.08
C GLU A 104 -14.45 -1.58 4.71
N SER A 105 -14.96 -2.76 5.12
CA SER A 105 -14.41 -4.06 4.72
C SER A 105 -14.45 -4.25 3.21
N ALA A 106 -15.56 -3.94 2.53
CA ALA A 106 -15.67 -4.03 1.08
C ALA A 106 -14.72 -3.06 0.35
N HIS A 107 -14.49 -1.86 0.91
CA HIS A 107 -13.52 -0.92 0.38
C HIS A 107 -12.08 -1.42 0.53
N GLU A 108 -11.75 -2.03 1.67
CA GLU A 108 -10.42 -2.62 1.88
C GLU A 108 -10.16 -3.80 0.94
N GLU A 109 -11.14 -4.69 0.78
CA GLU A 109 -11.05 -5.82 -0.16
C GLU A 109 -10.88 -5.33 -1.60
N THR A 110 -11.66 -4.33 -2.03
CA THR A 110 -11.53 -3.74 -3.37
C THR A 110 -10.16 -3.10 -3.58
N ARG A 111 -9.64 -2.40 -2.56
CA ARG A 111 -8.31 -1.78 -2.60
C ARG A 111 -7.22 -2.83 -2.70
N ARG A 112 -7.35 -3.93 -1.93
CA ARG A 112 -6.39 -5.03 -1.93
C ARG A 112 -6.38 -5.76 -3.28
N ALA A 113 -7.56 -6.11 -3.82
CA ALA A 113 -7.67 -6.72 -5.13
C ALA A 113 -7.05 -5.84 -6.23
N SER A 114 -7.34 -4.53 -6.20
CA SER A 114 -6.75 -3.57 -7.14
C SER A 114 -5.21 -3.49 -7.04
N TRP A 115 -4.65 -3.62 -5.84
CA TRP A 115 -3.22 -3.65 -5.64
C TRP A 115 -2.61 -4.93 -6.21
N GLU A 116 -3.19 -6.09 -5.88
CA GLU A 116 -2.73 -7.40 -6.35
C GLU A 116 -2.76 -7.47 -7.88
N ASP A 117 -3.81 -6.98 -8.53
CA ASP A 117 -3.94 -6.90 -9.99
C ASP A 117 -2.82 -6.04 -10.62
N SER A 118 -2.59 -4.83 -10.08
CA SER A 118 -1.53 -3.94 -10.57
C SER A 118 -0.14 -4.58 -10.44
N MET A 119 0.13 -5.25 -9.34
CA MET A 119 1.41 -5.97 -9.14
C MET A 119 1.59 -7.10 -10.13
N LEU A 120 0.56 -7.92 -10.33
CA LEU A 120 0.59 -9.03 -11.28
C LEU A 120 0.83 -8.55 -12.70
N HIS A 121 0.17 -7.48 -13.11
CA HIS A 121 0.40 -6.86 -14.43
C HIS A 121 1.86 -6.48 -14.63
N VAL A 122 2.43 -5.68 -13.71
CA VAL A 122 3.82 -5.23 -13.83
C VAL A 122 4.79 -6.41 -13.86
N GLN A 123 4.58 -7.41 -12.99
CA GLN A 123 5.41 -8.62 -12.98
C GLN A 123 5.30 -9.40 -14.30
N ASN A 124 4.11 -9.53 -14.86
CA ASN A 124 3.91 -10.21 -16.15
C ASN A 124 4.62 -9.46 -17.29
N MET A 125 4.54 -8.14 -17.32
CA MET A 125 5.25 -7.32 -18.31
C MET A 125 6.77 -7.45 -18.19
N VAL A 126 7.30 -7.52 -16.97
CA VAL A 126 8.74 -7.79 -16.74
C VAL A 126 9.12 -9.17 -17.24
N LEU A 127 8.29 -10.19 -17.00
CA LEU A 127 8.51 -11.55 -17.49
C LEU A 127 8.50 -11.61 -19.01
N ASP A 128 7.57 -10.93 -19.68
CA ASP A 128 7.51 -10.86 -21.15
C ASP A 128 8.77 -10.21 -21.74
N ASN A 129 9.26 -9.14 -21.11
CA ASN A 129 10.53 -8.51 -21.50
C ASN A 129 11.72 -9.46 -21.32
N CYS A 130 11.74 -10.24 -20.23
CA CYS A 130 12.75 -11.28 -19.99
C CYS A 130 12.65 -12.40 -21.04
N LEU A 131 11.45 -12.87 -21.37
CA LEU A 131 11.22 -13.90 -22.39
C LEU A 131 11.72 -13.46 -23.77
N SER A 132 11.49 -12.20 -24.14
CA SER A 132 12.02 -11.65 -25.42
C SER A 132 13.55 -11.69 -25.45
N THR A 133 14.22 -11.38 -24.35
CA THR A 133 15.67 -11.49 -24.21
C THR A 133 16.12 -12.95 -24.27
N ILE A 134 15.45 -13.84 -23.55
CA ILE A 134 15.73 -15.28 -23.51
C ILE A 134 15.62 -15.90 -24.90
N LYS A 135 14.65 -15.50 -25.71
CA LYS A 135 14.45 -16.03 -27.08
C LYS A 135 15.69 -15.87 -27.96
N HIS A 136 16.41 -14.78 -27.82
CA HIS A 136 17.66 -14.58 -28.55
C HIS A 136 18.81 -15.39 -27.97
N GLU A 137 18.84 -15.57 -26.68
CA GLU A 137 19.93 -16.25 -25.97
C GLU A 137 19.81 -17.77 -25.99
N THR A 138 18.60 -18.35 -26.07
CA THR A 138 18.36 -19.79 -26.15
C THR A 138 18.97 -20.43 -27.40
N ILE A 139 19.25 -19.67 -28.45
CA ILE A 139 19.95 -20.16 -29.65
C ILE A 139 21.46 -20.04 -29.50
N TYR A 140 21.93 -18.97 -28.87
CA TYR A 140 23.35 -18.65 -28.77
C TYR A 140 24.10 -19.58 -27.80
N TYR A 141 23.56 -19.81 -26.60
CA TYR A 141 24.26 -20.55 -25.54
C TYR A 141 24.41 -22.06 -25.80
N PRO A 142 23.42 -22.81 -26.31
CA PRO A 142 23.64 -24.20 -26.69
C PRO A 142 24.75 -24.38 -27.72
N ASN A 143 24.87 -23.46 -28.67
CA ASN A 143 25.96 -23.48 -29.66
C ASN A 143 27.31 -23.24 -28.98
N LYS A 144 27.39 -22.33 -28.00
CA LYS A 144 28.61 -22.05 -27.23
C LYS A 144 29.01 -23.25 -26.38
N ILE A 145 28.06 -23.87 -25.68
CA ILE A 145 28.29 -25.14 -24.93
C ILE A 145 28.79 -26.22 -25.86
N LYS A 146 28.14 -26.43 -27.01
CA LYS A 146 28.60 -27.41 -28.02
C LYS A 146 30.02 -27.16 -28.50
N GLN A 147 30.41 -25.92 -28.71
CA GLN A 147 31.79 -25.56 -29.08
C GLN A 147 32.78 -25.84 -27.95
N ILE A 148 32.43 -25.57 -26.68
CA ILE A 148 33.29 -25.87 -25.51
C ILE A 148 33.46 -27.38 -25.37
N VAL A 149 32.39 -28.15 -25.44
CA VAL A 149 32.44 -29.62 -25.41
C VAL A 149 33.27 -30.18 -26.57
N GLY A 150 33.15 -29.60 -27.77
CA GLY A 150 33.95 -29.96 -28.93
C GLY A 150 35.45 -29.69 -28.71
N ARG A 151 35.81 -28.60 -28.06
CA ARG A 151 37.19 -28.28 -27.68
C ARG A 151 37.73 -29.25 -26.61
N LEU A 152 36.98 -29.53 -25.57
CA LEU A 152 37.34 -30.50 -24.53
C LEU A 152 37.58 -31.91 -25.08
N ASN A 153 36.87 -32.31 -26.12
CA ASN A 153 37.01 -33.61 -26.77
C ASN A 153 38.21 -33.70 -27.76
N ALA A 154 38.83 -32.56 -28.11
CA ALA A 154 39.87 -32.49 -29.13
C ALA A 154 41.30 -32.88 -28.66
N GLN A 155 41.47 -33.46 -27.47
CA GLN A 155 42.69 -34.08 -26.90
C GLN A 155 44.00 -33.27 -26.87
N ASN A 156 43.99 -31.97 -27.13
CA ASN A 156 45.19 -31.12 -27.19
C ASN A 156 45.12 -29.88 -26.31
N LEU A 157 44.34 -29.91 -25.23
CA LEU A 157 44.24 -28.81 -24.31
C LEU A 157 45.28 -28.92 -23.19
N SER A 158 45.83 -27.75 -22.77
CA SER A 158 46.60 -27.67 -21.55
C SER A 158 45.69 -27.75 -20.32
N GLU A 159 46.21 -28.17 -19.17
CA GLU A 159 45.43 -28.33 -17.93
C GLU A 159 44.75 -26.99 -17.50
N THR A 160 45.36 -25.82 -17.83
CA THR A 160 44.78 -24.51 -17.61
C THR A 160 43.59 -24.23 -18.55
N GLU A 161 43.68 -24.53 -19.84
CA GLU A 161 42.63 -24.35 -20.82
C GLU A 161 41.42 -25.30 -20.55
N GLU A 162 41.69 -26.50 -20.08
CA GLU A 162 40.64 -27.45 -19.66
C GLU A 162 39.85 -26.91 -18.46
N ARG A 163 40.57 -26.37 -17.46
CA ARG A 163 39.95 -25.76 -16.29
C ARG A 163 39.11 -24.54 -16.62
N GLU A 164 39.61 -23.61 -17.45
CA GLU A 164 38.85 -22.45 -17.93
C GLU A 164 37.59 -22.85 -18.72
N ALA A 165 37.70 -23.89 -19.55
CA ALA A 165 36.56 -24.39 -20.33
C ALA A 165 35.49 -25.01 -19.43
N VAL A 166 35.87 -25.75 -18.36
CA VAL A 166 34.93 -26.31 -17.37
C VAL A 166 34.27 -25.20 -16.56
N GLU A 167 35.04 -24.19 -16.13
CA GLU A 167 34.52 -23.04 -15.39
C GLU A 167 33.50 -22.27 -16.22
N THR A 168 33.82 -21.94 -17.48
CA THR A 168 32.90 -21.28 -18.42
C THR A 168 31.63 -22.13 -18.66
N MET A 169 31.77 -23.46 -18.75
CA MET A 169 30.62 -24.33 -18.94
C MET A 169 29.74 -24.37 -17.71
N THR A 170 30.30 -24.34 -16.52
CA THR A 170 29.57 -24.29 -15.25
C THR A 170 28.75 -23.00 -15.15
N GLU A 171 29.35 -21.85 -15.47
CA GLU A 171 28.66 -20.55 -15.51
C GLU A 171 27.49 -20.55 -16.50
N LEU A 172 27.67 -21.14 -17.68
CA LEU A 172 26.63 -21.27 -18.69
C LEU A 172 25.47 -22.17 -18.23
N ILE A 173 25.76 -23.24 -17.48
CA ILE A 173 24.74 -24.14 -16.94
C ILE A 173 23.91 -23.42 -15.86
N GLU A 174 24.55 -22.69 -14.94
CA GLU A 174 23.85 -21.90 -13.92
C GLU A 174 22.98 -20.81 -14.56
N TYR A 175 23.47 -20.16 -15.59
CA TYR A 175 22.69 -19.22 -16.38
C TYR A 175 21.44 -19.86 -17.01
N TYR A 176 21.59 -21.07 -17.61
CA TYR A 176 20.47 -21.82 -18.16
C TYR A 176 19.43 -22.22 -17.12
N LYS A 177 19.88 -22.59 -15.93
CA LYS A 177 19.00 -22.89 -14.79
C LYS A 177 18.13 -21.68 -14.42
N GLY A 178 18.72 -20.48 -14.42
CA GLY A 178 18.00 -19.22 -14.24
C GLY A 178 16.91 -18.99 -15.30
N ILE A 179 17.23 -19.27 -16.60
CA ILE A 179 16.28 -19.20 -17.71
C ILE A 179 15.08 -20.12 -17.48
N PHE A 180 15.30 -21.38 -17.14
CA PHE A 180 14.23 -22.34 -16.89
C PHE A 180 13.36 -21.95 -15.70
N THR A 181 13.93 -21.34 -14.67
CA THR A 181 13.19 -20.81 -13.52
C THR A 181 12.21 -19.71 -13.96
N ILE A 182 12.66 -18.77 -14.81
CA ILE A 182 11.82 -17.71 -15.35
C ILE A 182 10.71 -18.28 -16.23
N LEU A 183 11.04 -19.21 -17.14
CA LEU A 183 10.05 -19.87 -18.01
C LEU A 183 8.99 -20.63 -17.23
N SER A 184 9.38 -21.32 -16.15
CA SER A 184 8.46 -22.03 -15.26
C SER A 184 7.51 -21.06 -14.55
N SER A 185 8.02 -19.91 -14.09
CA SER A 185 7.21 -18.88 -13.45
C SER A 185 6.23 -18.22 -14.43
N CYS A 186 6.63 -18.01 -15.70
CA CYS A 186 5.75 -17.49 -16.75
C CYS A 186 4.63 -18.46 -17.12
N ALA A 187 4.94 -19.76 -17.22
CA ALA A 187 3.96 -20.78 -17.59
C ALA A 187 2.84 -20.95 -16.55
N SER A 188 3.08 -20.53 -15.30
CA SER A 188 2.14 -20.66 -14.20
C SER A 188 1.13 -19.51 -14.08
N ARG A 189 1.25 -18.47 -14.92
CA ARG A 189 0.46 -17.23 -14.79
C ARG A 189 -0.44 -17.03 -16.01
N GLN A 190 -1.72 -16.71 -15.75
CA GLN A 190 -2.63 -16.22 -16.78
C GLN A 190 -2.49 -14.70 -16.87
N LEU A 191 -2.32 -14.20 -18.09
CA LEU A 191 -2.29 -12.75 -18.37
C LEU A 191 -3.71 -12.19 -18.32
N GLU A 192 -4.01 -11.42 -17.28
CA GLU A 192 -5.23 -10.59 -17.23
C GLU A 192 -4.89 -9.17 -17.68
N GLU A 193 -5.78 -8.55 -18.47
CA GLU A 193 -5.66 -7.15 -18.85
C GLU A 193 -5.92 -6.26 -17.65
N VAL A 194 -4.87 -5.65 -17.11
CA VAL A 194 -4.99 -4.66 -16.03
C VAL A 194 -5.00 -3.24 -16.60
N THR A 195 -5.98 -2.48 -16.20
CA THR A 195 -6.16 -1.10 -16.64
C THR A 195 -5.32 -0.14 -15.78
N PHE A 196 -4.42 0.65 -16.40
CA PHE A 196 -3.70 1.74 -15.73
C PHE A 196 -4.69 2.77 -15.15
N ARG A 197 -4.64 3.03 -13.86
CA ARG A 197 -5.55 3.94 -13.15
C ARG A 197 -4.94 5.32 -13.00
N ARG A 198 -5.18 6.17 -13.97
CA ARG A 198 -4.69 7.55 -13.96
C ARG A 198 -5.39 8.39 -12.90
N THR A 199 -4.66 8.77 -11.85
CA THR A 199 -5.14 9.61 -10.74
C THR A 199 -4.20 10.77 -10.45
N VAL A 200 -4.68 11.75 -9.67
CA VAL A 200 -3.86 12.84 -9.14
C VAL A 200 -3.45 12.50 -7.73
N ILE A 201 -2.16 12.37 -7.50
CA ILE A 201 -1.59 11.83 -6.28
C ILE A 201 -0.77 12.93 -5.58
N PRO A 202 -1.03 13.24 -4.30
CA PRO A 202 -0.12 14.07 -3.51
C PRO A 202 1.24 13.37 -3.35
N VAL A 203 2.34 14.08 -3.64
CA VAL A 203 3.69 13.52 -3.48
C VAL A 203 3.93 13.07 -2.04
N GLN A 204 3.45 13.84 -1.06
CA GLN A 204 3.60 13.51 0.35
C GLN A 204 2.98 12.14 0.70
N GLU A 205 1.87 11.78 0.08
CA GLU A 205 1.23 10.46 0.29
C GLU A 205 2.14 9.30 -0.12
N LEU A 206 2.88 9.46 -1.23
CA LEU A 206 3.85 8.47 -1.70
C LEU A 206 5.06 8.38 -0.75
N LEU A 207 5.56 9.53 -0.30
CA LEU A 207 6.68 9.61 0.65
C LEU A 207 6.32 8.99 2.00
N ASP A 208 5.14 9.27 2.52
CA ASP A 208 4.62 8.70 3.77
C ASP A 208 4.42 7.18 3.66
N ALA A 209 3.90 6.70 2.53
CA ALA A 209 3.75 5.28 2.27
C ALA A 209 5.10 4.56 2.26
N ALA A 210 6.12 5.11 1.59
CA ALA A 210 7.48 4.59 1.58
C ALA A 210 8.08 4.54 2.99
N GLY A 211 7.93 5.62 3.77
CA GLY A 211 8.40 5.69 5.16
C GLY A 211 7.74 4.64 6.08
N ASN A 212 6.43 4.43 5.92
CA ASN A 212 5.70 3.42 6.69
C ASN A 212 6.11 2.00 6.30
N TYR A 213 6.32 1.74 5.01
CA TYR A 213 6.82 0.46 4.52
C TYR A 213 8.22 0.15 5.06
N PHE A 214 9.14 1.10 4.96
CA PHE A 214 10.49 0.99 5.51
C PHE A 214 10.48 0.69 7.02
N LYS A 215 9.72 1.45 7.81
CA LYS A 215 9.60 1.24 9.27
C LYS A 215 9.10 -0.17 9.59
N LYS A 216 8.16 -0.70 8.80
CA LYS A 216 7.64 -2.06 8.97
C LYS A 216 8.73 -3.11 8.77
N LEU A 217 9.57 -2.96 7.73
CA LEU A 217 10.67 -3.88 7.44
C LEU A 217 11.79 -3.81 8.46
N MET A 218 12.09 -2.61 8.98
CA MET A 218 13.16 -2.39 9.96
C MET A 218 12.82 -2.90 11.37
N LYS A 219 11.54 -3.14 11.69
CA LYS A 219 11.09 -3.51 13.05
C LYS A 219 11.81 -4.71 13.66
N ASN A 220 12.24 -5.68 12.83
CA ASN A 220 12.87 -6.92 13.27
C ASN A 220 14.30 -7.08 12.74
N ARG A 221 14.93 -6.00 12.28
CA ARG A 221 16.29 -6.03 11.74
C ARG A 221 17.31 -5.53 12.78
N PRO A 222 18.50 -6.15 12.86
CA PRO A 222 19.55 -5.72 13.76
C PRO A 222 20.35 -4.51 13.25
N GLU A 223 20.32 -4.27 11.92
CA GLU A 223 21.07 -3.20 11.27
C GLU A 223 20.46 -1.82 11.60
N ARG A 224 21.32 -0.81 11.75
CA ARG A 224 20.94 0.58 11.97
C ARG A 224 20.91 1.33 10.65
N ILE A 225 19.78 1.25 9.96
CA ILE A 225 19.57 1.95 8.70
C ILE A 225 18.54 3.06 8.94
N GLU A 226 18.87 4.28 8.56
CA GLU A 226 17.97 5.43 8.61
C GLU A 226 17.43 5.74 7.23
N LEU A 227 16.13 6.03 7.12
CA LEU A 227 15.51 6.59 5.93
C LEU A 227 15.17 8.05 6.17
N GLU A 228 15.94 8.94 5.55
CA GLU A 228 15.70 10.39 5.53
C GLU A 228 14.70 10.73 4.40
N ILE A 229 13.57 11.34 4.74
CA ILE A 229 12.54 11.75 3.77
C ILE A 229 12.39 13.27 3.84
N GLU A 230 12.59 13.95 2.71
CA GLU A 230 12.29 15.38 2.61
C GLU A 230 10.81 15.57 2.21
N PRO A 231 10.02 16.30 3.02
CA PRO A 231 8.62 16.55 2.71
C PRO A 231 8.48 17.46 1.47
N MET A 232 7.46 17.20 0.65
CA MET A 232 7.21 17.99 -0.55
C MET A 232 5.74 18.18 -0.85
N GLU A 233 5.32 19.45 -0.91
CA GLU A 233 3.98 19.84 -1.37
C GLU A 233 3.94 19.95 -2.91
N ALA A 234 3.54 18.87 -3.55
CA ALA A 234 3.28 18.81 -4.99
C ALA A 234 2.29 17.68 -5.30
N LYS A 235 1.78 17.67 -6.53
CA LYS A 235 0.90 16.61 -7.02
C LYS A 235 1.45 16.07 -8.32
N VAL A 236 1.38 14.74 -8.51
CA VAL A 236 1.74 14.04 -9.74
C VAL A 236 0.52 13.37 -10.36
N ILE A 237 0.65 13.00 -11.63
CA ILE A 237 -0.38 12.23 -12.37
C ILE A 237 0.18 10.85 -12.64
N GLY A 238 -0.51 9.81 -12.17
CA GLY A 238 -0.07 8.43 -12.34
C GLY A 238 -1.00 7.42 -11.70
N ASP A 239 -0.55 6.19 -11.62
CA ASP A 239 -1.20 5.11 -10.87
C ASP A 239 -0.57 5.00 -9.47
N VAL A 240 -1.39 5.24 -8.44
CA VAL A 240 -0.92 5.26 -7.05
C VAL A 240 -0.39 3.90 -6.59
N ASN A 241 -1.00 2.81 -7.04
CA ASN A 241 -0.59 1.46 -6.66
C ASN A 241 0.78 1.13 -7.27
N GLN A 242 0.95 1.41 -8.56
CA GLN A 242 2.22 1.19 -9.26
C GLN A 242 3.35 2.06 -8.67
N LEU A 243 3.08 3.34 -8.36
CA LEU A 243 4.10 4.22 -7.77
C LEU A 243 4.50 3.81 -6.35
N ARG A 244 3.56 3.34 -5.53
CA ARG A 244 3.87 2.75 -4.22
C ARG A 244 4.71 1.50 -4.38
N PHE A 245 4.33 0.61 -5.28
CA PHE A 245 5.06 -0.61 -5.56
C PHE A 245 6.49 -0.35 -6.08
N LEU A 246 6.68 0.70 -6.89
CA LEU A 246 8.01 1.16 -7.31
C LEU A 246 8.88 1.51 -6.11
N LEU A 247 8.36 2.33 -5.19
CA LEU A 247 9.11 2.74 -3.99
C LEU A 247 9.40 1.55 -3.07
N GLU A 248 8.47 0.62 -2.92
CA GLU A 248 8.67 -0.62 -2.16
C GLU A 248 9.78 -1.48 -2.76
N ASN A 249 9.80 -1.68 -4.09
CA ASN A 249 10.87 -2.41 -4.78
C ASN A 249 12.24 -1.75 -4.63
N LEU A 250 12.32 -0.41 -4.65
CA LEU A 250 13.58 0.29 -4.38
C LEU A 250 14.06 0.06 -2.94
N ILE A 251 13.14 0.08 -1.98
CA ILE A 251 13.45 -0.18 -0.56
C ILE A 251 13.90 -1.63 -0.37
N ASP A 252 13.18 -2.60 -0.95
CA ASP A 252 13.50 -4.02 -0.84
C ASP A 252 14.90 -4.31 -1.38
N GLU A 253 15.23 -3.76 -2.56
CA GLU A 253 16.55 -3.96 -3.18
C GLU A 253 17.70 -3.41 -2.33
N VAL A 254 17.58 -2.19 -1.81
CA VAL A 254 18.64 -1.62 -0.97
C VAL A 254 18.75 -2.31 0.39
N LEU A 255 17.65 -2.86 0.90
CA LEU A 255 17.64 -3.63 2.14
C LEU A 255 18.15 -5.08 1.98
N THR A 256 18.49 -5.54 0.78
CA THR A 256 19.23 -6.80 0.60
C THR A 256 20.61 -6.74 1.25
N VAL A 257 21.16 -5.54 1.38
CA VAL A 257 22.46 -5.27 2.03
C VAL A 257 22.25 -5.10 3.52
N ARG A 258 23.07 -5.82 4.30
CA ARG A 258 23.05 -5.80 5.76
C ARG A 258 24.18 -4.94 6.29
N GLU A 259 24.16 -3.65 5.95
CA GLU A 259 25.12 -2.66 6.38
C GLU A 259 24.41 -1.46 6.98
N ASP A 260 24.97 -0.89 8.03
CA ASP A 260 24.48 0.33 8.66
C ASP A 260 24.66 1.54 7.74
N GLY A 261 23.78 2.53 7.87
CA GLY A 261 23.92 3.80 7.16
C GLY A 261 22.62 4.48 6.80
N VAL A 262 22.66 5.37 5.82
CA VAL A 262 21.56 6.27 5.49
C VAL A 262 21.06 6.04 4.07
N ILE A 263 19.76 5.98 3.93
CA ILE A 263 19.02 6.03 2.66
C ILE A 263 18.28 7.37 2.61
N ARG A 264 18.30 8.07 1.48
CA ARG A 264 17.58 9.34 1.31
C ARG A 264 16.52 9.21 0.23
N LEU A 265 15.33 9.67 0.52
CA LEU A 265 14.23 9.80 -0.43
C LEU A 265 13.81 11.27 -0.52
N GLN A 266 14.05 11.87 -1.68
CA GLN A 266 13.78 13.26 -1.96
C GLN A 266 12.91 13.38 -3.19
N ALA A 267 12.13 14.47 -3.28
CA ALA A 267 11.41 14.83 -4.48
C ALA A 267 11.70 16.29 -4.83
N ARG A 268 11.95 16.58 -6.12
CA ARG A 268 12.28 17.93 -6.59
C ARG A 268 11.44 18.30 -7.81
N LYS A 269 11.08 19.56 -7.93
CA LYS A 269 10.40 20.09 -9.14
C LYS A 269 11.41 20.15 -10.28
N ASP A 270 11.07 19.53 -11.39
CA ASP A 270 11.86 19.50 -12.62
C ASP A 270 10.95 19.85 -13.80
N ASN A 271 10.79 21.17 -14.06
CA ASN A 271 9.89 21.71 -15.05
C ASN A 271 8.44 21.19 -14.91
N GLU A 272 7.98 20.39 -15.85
CA GLU A 272 6.64 19.78 -15.89
C GLU A 272 6.55 18.43 -15.17
N TYR A 273 7.65 18.01 -14.52
CA TYR A 273 7.78 16.74 -13.82
C TYR A 273 8.14 16.98 -12.35
N ILE A 274 7.92 15.94 -11.56
CA ILE A 274 8.55 15.77 -10.27
C ILE A 274 9.62 14.69 -10.42
N ARG A 275 10.85 15.02 -10.06
CA ARG A 275 11.97 14.09 -10.00
C ARG A 275 12.08 13.55 -8.59
N PHE A 276 11.93 12.24 -8.43
CA PHE A 276 12.20 11.52 -7.21
C PHE A 276 13.64 11.03 -7.22
N LEU A 277 14.34 11.18 -6.11
CA LEU A 277 15.72 10.74 -5.92
C LEU A 277 15.76 9.79 -4.73
N PHE A 278 16.19 8.58 -4.98
CA PHE A 278 16.36 7.54 -3.98
C PHE A 278 17.84 7.19 -3.88
N THR A 279 18.50 7.64 -2.81
CA THR A 279 19.97 7.55 -2.64
C THR A 279 20.31 6.54 -1.56
N ASP A 280 21.13 5.55 -1.90
CA ASP A 280 21.78 4.65 -0.94
C ASP A 280 23.24 5.08 -0.76
N THR A 281 23.60 5.58 0.43
CA THR A 281 24.96 6.07 0.72
C THR A 281 25.92 4.98 1.17
N ARG A 282 25.45 3.74 1.32
CA ARG A 282 26.21 2.63 1.94
C ARG A 282 27.11 1.90 0.96
N ARG A 283 26.79 1.92 -0.33
CA ARG A 283 27.51 1.19 -1.36
C ARG A 283 27.79 2.04 -2.59
N GLU A 284 29.01 1.98 -3.04
CA GLU A 284 29.37 2.51 -4.35
C GLU A 284 29.12 1.45 -5.42
N LYS A 285 28.68 1.89 -6.58
CA LYS A 285 28.55 1.08 -7.80
C LYS A 285 29.31 1.76 -8.93
N SER A 286 29.99 0.98 -9.73
CA SER A 286 30.65 1.51 -10.93
C SER A 286 29.62 2.04 -11.93
N VAL A 287 30.04 2.91 -12.83
CA VAL A 287 29.19 3.47 -13.88
C VAL A 287 28.62 2.36 -14.78
N GLU A 288 29.40 1.31 -15.02
CA GLU A 288 29.01 0.13 -15.78
C GLU A 288 27.89 -0.64 -15.06
N GLU A 289 28.03 -0.86 -13.76
CA GLU A 289 26.99 -1.51 -12.94
C GLU A 289 25.71 -0.69 -12.91
N LEU A 290 25.81 0.65 -12.74
CA LEU A 290 24.66 1.55 -12.73
C LEU A 290 23.92 1.55 -14.08
N ASN A 291 24.65 1.54 -15.19
CA ASN A 291 24.05 1.46 -16.54
C ASN A 291 23.33 0.12 -16.77
N GLN A 292 23.75 -0.95 -16.10
CA GLN A 292 23.16 -2.28 -16.22
C GLN A 292 22.03 -2.57 -15.25
N LEU A 293 21.78 -1.70 -14.25
CA LEU A 293 20.76 -1.94 -13.22
C LEU A 293 19.37 -2.26 -13.79
N PHE A 294 19.00 -1.59 -14.85
CA PHE A 294 17.67 -1.70 -15.47
C PHE A 294 17.62 -2.67 -16.67
N TYR A 295 18.60 -3.56 -16.76
CA TYR A 295 18.62 -4.62 -17.77
C TYR A 295 18.51 -6.00 -17.11
N PRO A 296 17.86 -6.98 -17.77
CA PRO A 296 17.74 -8.33 -17.25
C PRO A 296 19.12 -8.93 -16.97
N ASN A 297 19.37 -9.32 -15.74
CA ASN A 297 20.54 -10.11 -15.35
C ASN A 297 20.08 -11.48 -14.85
N LEU A 298 19.99 -12.43 -15.77
CA LEU A 298 19.44 -13.75 -15.52
C LEU A 298 20.24 -14.54 -14.46
N ALA A 299 21.52 -14.23 -14.28
CA ALA A 299 22.35 -14.86 -13.24
C ALA A 299 21.97 -14.42 -11.81
N ARG A 300 21.34 -13.25 -11.66
CA ARG A 300 20.86 -12.72 -10.37
C ARG A 300 19.40 -13.11 -10.06
N MET A 301 18.67 -13.59 -11.07
CA MET A 301 17.26 -13.93 -10.91
C MET A 301 17.14 -15.30 -10.25
N THR A 302 16.43 -15.37 -9.14
CA THR A 302 16.17 -16.59 -8.38
C THR A 302 14.68 -16.73 -8.10
N SER A 303 14.21 -17.98 -7.98
CA SER A 303 12.84 -18.25 -7.57
C SER A 303 12.75 -18.33 -6.05
N GLY A 304 11.85 -17.56 -5.45
CA GLY A 304 11.51 -17.65 -4.03
C GLY A 304 10.60 -18.86 -3.73
N GLU A 305 10.36 -19.11 -2.45
CA GLU A 305 9.55 -20.27 -1.97
C GLU A 305 8.11 -20.29 -2.49
N LYS A 306 7.56 -19.14 -2.89
CA LYS A 306 6.19 -18.98 -3.44
C LYS A 306 6.17 -18.79 -4.96
N GLY A 307 7.28 -19.09 -5.68
CA GLY A 307 7.39 -18.83 -7.11
C GLY A 307 7.59 -17.35 -7.45
N GLU A 308 7.87 -16.48 -6.48
CA GLU A 308 8.22 -15.09 -6.70
C GLU A 308 9.61 -14.99 -7.31
N LEU A 309 9.77 -14.16 -8.35
CA LEU A 309 11.07 -13.85 -8.94
C LEU A 309 11.75 -12.78 -8.10
N ARG A 310 12.96 -13.09 -7.61
CA ARG A 310 13.85 -12.13 -6.94
C ARG A 310 14.94 -11.67 -7.91
N GLY A 311 15.48 -10.49 -7.69
CA GLY A 311 16.49 -9.87 -8.56
C GLY A 311 15.88 -9.16 -9.77
N THR A 312 14.56 -8.89 -9.72
CA THR A 312 13.80 -8.17 -10.76
C THR A 312 13.36 -6.78 -10.32
N GLU A 313 13.69 -6.33 -9.13
CA GLU A 313 13.19 -5.12 -8.49
C GLU A 313 13.40 -3.87 -9.36
N TYR A 314 14.60 -3.69 -9.91
CA TYR A 314 14.88 -2.57 -10.82
C TYR A 314 14.16 -2.70 -12.18
N LEU A 315 13.92 -3.93 -12.66
CA LEU A 315 13.16 -4.15 -13.89
C LEU A 315 11.68 -3.81 -13.68
N VAL A 316 11.13 -4.15 -12.51
CA VAL A 316 9.79 -3.74 -12.08
C VAL A 316 9.70 -2.22 -12.05
N CYS A 317 10.66 -1.53 -11.44
CA CYS A 317 10.71 -0.07 -11.42
C CYS A 317 10.73 0.53 -12.84
N LYS A 318 11.56 -0.04 -13.74
CA LYS A 318 11.62 0.41 -15.13
C LYS A 318 10.30 0.20 -15.87
N GLN A 319 9.63 -0.93 -15.67
CA GLN A 319 8.34 -1.19 -16.30
C GLN A 319 7.27 -0.22 -15.82
N ILE A 320 7.18 0.04 -14.52
CA ILE A 320 6.25 1.02 -13.95
C ILE A 320 6.45 2.40 -14.57
N ILE A 321 7.70 2.84 -14.74
CA ILE A 321 7.99 4.15 -15.35
C ILE A 321 7.63 4.16 -16.85
N ARG A 322 7.78 3.04 -17.57
CA ARG A 322 7.31 2.92 -18.97
C ARG A 322 5.80 3.03 -19.04
N ASP A 323 5.07 2.38 -18.16
CA ASP A 323 3.60 2.47 -18.11
C ASP A 323 3.15 3.92 -17.82
N HIS A 324 3.85 4.62 -16.94
CA HIS A 324 3.59 6.04 -16.68
C HIS A 324 3.93 6.92 -17.87
N ASP A 325 5.02 6.64 -18.61
CA ASP A 325 5.34 7.36 -19.84
C ASP A 325 4.26 7.17 -20.91
N GLU A 326 3.67 6.01 -20.99
CA GLU A 326 2.65 5.67 -21.98
C GLU A 326 1.26 6.17 -21.59
N PHE A 327 0.83 5.98 -20.33
CA PHE A 327 -0.56 6.12 -19.93
C PHE A 327 -0.85 7.33 -19.02
N ALA A 328 0.16 7.99 -18.40
CA ALA A 328 -0.08 9.16 -17.54
C ALA A 328 -0.50 10.42 -18.32
N GLY A 329 -0.50 10.37 -19.65
CA GLY A 329 -0.96 11.45 -20.54
C GLY A 329 0.10 12.48 -20.88
N ARG A 330 1.36 12.27 -20.50
CA ARG A 330 2.51 13.11 -20.89
C ARG A 330 3.76 12.25 -21.03
N ARG A 331 4.39 12.28 -22.19
CA ARG A 331 5.64 11.56 -22.46
C ARG A 331 6.84 12.26 -21.81
N GLY A 332 7.83 11.51 -21.38
CA GLY A 332 9.08 12.01 -20.78
C GLY A 332 9.38 11.46 -19.40
N CYS A 333 8.61 10.46 -18.91
CA CYS A 333 8.96 9.72 -17.71
C CYS A 333 10.23 8.90 -17.96
N ARG A 334 11.17 8.95 -17.01
CA ARG A 334 12.48 8.26 -17.11
C ARG A 334 12.84 7.70 -15.74
N ILE A 335 13.61 6.61 -15.77
CA ILE A 335 14.31 6.10 -14.60
C ILE A 335 15.77 5.83 -14.98
N ASN A 336 16.69 6.30 -14.16
CA ASN A 336 18.12 6.09 -14.34
C ASN A 336 18.81 6.00 -12.96
N ALA A 337 20.10 5.63 -12.98
CA ALA A 337 20.93 5.62 -11.79
C ALA A 337 22.24 6.34 -12.07
N GLU A 338 22.78 7.02 -11.06
CA GLU A 338 24.03 7.78 -11.13
C GLU A 338 24.80 7.68 -9.83
N PRO A 339 26.14 7.84 -9.81
CA PRO A 339 26.90 7.95 -8.59
C PRO A 339 26.39 9.13 -7.73
N ALA A 340 26.29 8.95 -6.42
CA ALA A 340 25.84 10.01 -5.52
C ALA A 340 27.03 10.91 -5.11
N GLU A 341 26.76 12.21 -4.97
CA GLU A 341 27.72 13.15 -4.37
C GLU A 341 27.95 12.77 -2.90
N GLY A 342 29.19 12.44 -2.54
CA GLY A 342 29.56 12.05 -1.18
C GLY A 342 29.57 10.54 -0.90
N GLY A 343 29.50 9.71 -1.94
CA GLY A 343 29.52 8.25 -1.90
C GLY A 343 28.15 7.60 -2.06
N GLY A 344 28.18 6.35 -2.52
CA GLY A 344 26.96 5.61 -2.84
C GLY A 344 26.42 5.86 -4.25
N PHE A 345 25.13 5.61 -4.45
CA PHE A 345 24.48 5.84 -5.74
C PHE A 345 23.03 6.35 -5.56
N THR A 346 22.52 7.02 -6.57
CA THR A 346 21.16 7.55 -6.61
C THR A 346 20.40 6.92 -7.79
N VAL A 347 19.26 6.31 -7.50
CA VAL A 347 18.23 6.00 -8.51
C VAL A 347 17.28 7.17 -8.56
N TYR A 348 17.05 7.73 -9.75
CA TYR A 348 16.09 8.80 -9.93
C TYR A 348 15.07 8.49 -11.01
N PHE A 349 13.85 8.95 -10.81
CA PHE A 349 12.76 8.81 -11.79
C PHE A 349 11.90 10.07 -11.84
N THR A 350 11.23 10.26 -12.97
CA THR A 350 10.40 11.45 -13.23
C THR A 350 8.95 11.05 -13.49
N ILE A 351 8.01 11.75 -12.84
CA ILE A 351 6.56 11.56 -13.01
C ILE A 351 5.93 12.91 -13.38
N PRO A 352 4.94 12.97 -14.31
CA PRO A 352 4.31 14.21 -14.71
C PRO A 352 3.70 14.95 -13.52
N ARG A 353 3.99 16.24 -13.40
CA ARG A 353 3.39 17.13 -12.44
C ARG A 353 1.99 17.54 -12.92
N ARG A 354 1.07 17.71 -11.96
CA ARG A 354 -0.23 18.31 -12.23
C ARG A 354 -0.10 19.81 -12.37
#